data_45560b4253f6011b427e51821c0ac670
#
_entry.id   45560b4253f6011b427e51821c0ac670
#
_cell.length_a   1.000
_cell.length_b   1.000
_cell.length_c   1.000
_cell.angle_alpha   90.00
_cell.angle_beta   90.00
_cell.angle_gamma   90.00
#
_symmetry.space_group_name_H-M   'P 1'
#
loop_
_entity.id
_entity.type
_entity.pdbx_description
1 polymer ?
#
loop_
_entity_poly.entity_id
_entity_poly.type
_entity_poly.pdbx_seq_one_letter_code
_entity_poly.pdbx_strand_id
1 'polypeptide(L)'
;MATGIEFSVDDVYSAWRKYLLANSKAKYFGMVFDTKKQANFPYANFKLVGRPTGGSTLLNDESSINLTFETEAYINSNKYTTLYDIDTASANFFIELGFRRIGNSEPIKVSDTVTKITSRFVLNNYCGYFLKDLSEF
;
A
#
# COMPACT_ATOMS: atom_id res chain seq x y z
N MET A 1 7.06 -22.13 23.13
CA MET A 1 5.90 -21.30 22.78
C MET A 1 6.16 -20.58 21.47
N ALA A 2 5.26 -20.71 20.52
CA ALA A 2 5.40 -20.05 19.24
C ALA A 2 5.09 -18.54 19.38
N THR A 3 5.91 -17.69 18.78
CA THR A 3 5.69 -16.24 18.74
C THR A 3 5.66 -15.79 17.30
N GLY A 4 4.72 -14.93 16.97
CA GLY A 4 4.61 -14.33 15.66
C GLY A 4 5.39 -13.03 15.57
N ILE A 5 5.68 -12.62 14.35
CA ILE A 5 6.25 -11.30 14.06
C ILE A 5 5.13 -10.26 14.22
N GLU A 6 5.35 -9.28 15.07
CA GLU A 6 4.41 -8.19 15.24
C GLU A 6 4.49 -7.20 14.09
N PHE A 7 3.32 -6.74 13.66
CA PHE A 7 3.21 -5.84 12.53
C PHE A 7 1.95 -4.99 12.66
N SER A 8 2.11 -3.68 12.56
CA SER A 8 0.99 -2.74 12.63
C SER A 8 0.65 -2.20 11.25
N VAL A 9 -0.47 -2.68 10.70
CA VAL A 9 -1.02 -2.16 9.42
C VAL A 9 -1.37 -0.69 9.56
N ASP A 10 -1.91 -0.29 10.71
CA ASP A 10 -2.34 1.09 10.95
C ASP A 10 -1.16 2.06 10.91
N ASP A 11 0.00 1.66 11.41
CA ASP A 11 1.20 2.51 11.37
C ASP A 11 1.70 2.71 9.94
N VAL A 12 1.67 1.65 9.14
CA VAL A 12 2.04 1.74 7.72
C VAL A 12 1.04 2.62 6.98
N TYR A 13 -0.25 2.43 7.22
CA TYR A 13 -1.30 3.25 6.61
C TYR A 13 -1.13 4.73 6.95
N SER A 14 -0.88 5.06 8.20
CA SER A 14 -0.70 6.44 8.64
C SER A 14 0.50 7.09 7.98
N ALA A 15 1.63 6.37 7.88
CA ALA A 15 2.83 6.87 7.22
C ALA A 15 2.59 7.04 5.70
N TRP A 16 1.93 6.09 5.06
CA TRP A 16 1.57 6.16 3.64
C TRP A 16 0.67 7.36 3.35
N ARG A 17 -0.36 7.54 4.16
CA ARG A 17 -1.29 8.66 4.00
C ARG A 17 -0.57 10.00 4.14
N LYS A 18 0.27 10.13 5.16
CA LYS A 18 1.08 11.34 5.38
C LYS A 18 2.00 11.63 4.18
N TYR A 19 2.65 10.59 3.67
CA TYR A 19 3.55 10.73 2.53
C TYR A 19 2.80 11.18 1.27
N LEU A 20 1.66 10.58 0.98
CA LEU A 20 0.87 10.94 -0.19
C LEU A 20 0.28 12.35 -0.08
N LEU A 21 -0.14 12.77 1.11
CA LEU A 21 -0.62 14.14 1.31
C LEU A 21 0.47 15.18 0.99
N ALA A 22 1.73 14.85 1.30
CA ALA A 22 2.84 15.76 1.08
C ALA A 22 3.41 15.68 -0.35
N ASN A 23 3.29 14.52 -1.02
CA ASN A 23 4.03 14.24 -2.25
C ASN A 23 3.15 13.90 -3.45
N SER A 24 1.84 13.98 -3.32
CA SER A 24 0.94 13.68 -4.43
C SER A 24 -0.30 14.57 -4.40
N LYS A 25 -1.14 14.42 -5.42
CA LYS A 25 -2.41 15.15 -5.53
C LYS A 25 -3.57 14.43 -4.85
N ALA A 26 -3.33 13.31 -4.18
CA ALA A 26 -4.37 12.61 -3.45
C ALA A 26 -4.85 13.45 -2.26
N LYS A 27 -6.16 13.52 -2.08
CA LYS A 27 -6.78 14.30 -1.02
C LYS A 27 -7.64 13.46 -0.08
N TYR A 28 -8.11 12.33 -0.55
CA TYR A 28 -9.02 11.45 0.20
C TYR A 28 -8.42 10.05 0.25
N PHE A 29 -8.54 9.39 1.40
CA PHE A 29 -7.86 8.13 1.67
C PHE A 29 -8.78 7.13 2.35
N GLY A 30 -8.52 5.85 2.16
CA GLY A 30 -9.25 4.80 2.84
C GLY A 30 -8.50 3.48 2.88
N MET A 31 -8.99 2.56 3.67
CA MET A 31 -8.55 1.18 3.72
C MET A 31 -9.65 0.29 3.12
N VAL A 32 -9.25 -0.86 2.62
CA VAL A 32 -10.16 -1.75 1.86
C VAL A 32 -11.32 -2.30 2.69
N PHE A 33 -11.21 -2.25 3.99
CA PHE A 33 -12.32 -2.67 4.84
C PHE A 33 -13.51 -1.70 4.78
N ASP A 34 -13.29 -0.51 4.19
CA ASP A 34 -14.36 0.44 3.98
C ASP A 34 -15.06 0.10 2.67
N THR A 35 -16.27 -0.44 2.76
CA THR A 35 -17.08 -0.82 1.60
C THR A 35 -17.87 0.35 1.01
N LYS A 36 -17.72 1.55 1.55
CA LYS A 36 -18.40 2.73 1.04
C LYS A 36 -17.88 3.10 -0.33
N LYS A 37 -18.78 3.55 -1.20
CA LYS A 37 -18.36 4.10 -2.49
C LYS A 37 -17.54 5.35 -2.27
N GLN A 38 -16.45 5.49 -3.03
CA GLN A 38 -15.70 6.72 -3.04
C GLN A 38 -16.56 7.83 -3.63
N ALA A 39 -16.87 8.82 -2.80
CA ALA A 39 -17.65 9.98 -3.21
C ALA A 39 -16.78 11.18 -3.55
N ASN A 40 -15.54 11.18 -3.13
CA ASN A 40 -14.61 12.31 -3.28
C ASN A 40 -13.35 11.89 -4.03
N PHE A 41 -12.84 12.77 -4.86
CA PHE A 41 -11.67 12.50 -5.71
C PHE A 41 -10.71 13.69 -5.68
N PRO A 42 -9.40 13.46 -5.89
CA PRO A 42 -8.71 12.18 -6.09
C PRO A 42 -8.65 11.35 -4.81
N TYR A 43 -8.86 10.06 -4.94
CA TYR A 43 -8.95 9.13 -3.82
C TYR A 43 -7.84 8.08 -3.92
N ALA A 44 -7.22 7.75 -2.80
CA ALA A 44 -6.24 6.68 -2.72
C ALA A 44 -6.67 5.64 -1.68
N ASN A 45 -6.55 4.37 -2.03
CA ASN A 45 -6.96 3.25 -1.20
C ASN A 45 -5.77 2.33 -0.96
N PHE A 46 -5.79 1.63 0.18
CA PHE A 46 -4.66 0.86 0.67
C PHE A 46 -5.17 -0.40 1.36
N LYS A 47 -4.55 -1.55 1.08
CA LYS A 47 -4.87 -2.77 1.81
C LYS A 47 -3.66 -3.69 1.95
N LEU A 48 -3.65 -4.45 3.03
CA LEU A 48 -2.77 -5.60 3.21
C LEU A 48 -3.43 -6.81 2.54
N VAL A 49 -2.80 -7.34 1.50
CA VAL A 49 -3.36 -8.49 0.75
C VAL A 49 -3.13 -9.79 1.51
N GLY A 50 -1.99 -9.91 2.20
CA GLY A 50 -1.71 -11.11 2.99
C GLY A 50 -0.37 -10.98 3.71
N ARG A 51 -0.19 -11.83 4.73
CA ARG A 51 1.06 -11.91 5.48
C ARG A 51 1.43 -13.36 5.80
N PRO A 52 1.69 -14.19 4.77
CA PRO A 52 2.09 -15.57 5.01
C PRO A 52 3.46 -15.65 5.68
N THR A 53 3.67 -16.68 6.50
CA THR A 53 4.95 -16.94 7.14
C THR A 53 6.04 -17.11 6.09
N GLY A 54 7.12 -16.33 6.21
CA GLY A 54 8.28 -16.40 5.32
C GLY A 54 9.36 -17.36 5.82
N GLY A 55 9.36 -17.66 7.12
CA GLY A 55 10.29 -18.58 7.74
C GLY A 55 9.86 -18.95 9.14
N SER A 56 10.33 -20.09 9.63
CA SER A 56 10.04 -20.53 10.98
C SER A 56 11.24 -21.27 11.57
N THR A 57 11.28 -21.38 12.89
CA THR A 57 12.30 -22.12 13.61
C THR A 57 11.82 -23.54 13.95
N LEU A 58 12.72 -24.38 14.47
CA LEU A 58 12.37 -25.72 14.93
C LEU A 58 11.39 -25.70 16.10
N LEU A 59 11.26 -24.57 16.80
CA LEU A 59 10.32 -24.41 17.92
C LEU A 59 8.99 -23.82 17.46
N ASN A 60 8.75 -23.73 16.17
CA ASN A 60 7.55 -23.16 15.53
C ASN A 60 7.41 -21.67 15.77
N ASP A 61 8.50 -20.98 16.08
CA ASP A 61 8.51 -19.52 16.14
C ASP A 61 8.59 -18.97 14.72
N GLU A 62 7.79 -17.97 14.44
CA GLU A 62 7.82 -17.25 13.19
C GLU A 62 9.05 -16.33 13.16
N SER A 63 10.01 -16.57 12.25
CA SER A 63 11.22 -15.76 12.15
C SER A 63 11.08 -14.62 11.17
N SER A 64 10.16 -14.73 10.21
CA SER A 64 9.86 -13.69 9.23
C SER A 64 8.49 -13.92 8.62
N ILE A 65 7.97 -12.87 8.02
CA ILE A 65 6.72 -12.92 7.26
C ILE A 65 6.92 -12.26 5.89
N ASN A 66 6.07 -12.61 4.95
CA ASN A 66 6.02 -11.97 3.64
C ASN A 66 4.83 -11.02 3.62
N LEU A 67 5.07 -9.76 3.27
CA LEU A 67 4.04 -8.74 3.24
C LEU A 67 3.71 -8.36 1.80
N THR A 68 2.42 -8.32 1.48
CA THR A 68 1.95 -7.84 0.19
C THR A 68 0.90 -6.77 0.44
N PHE A 69 1.18 -5.57 -0.07
CA PHE A 69 0.23 -4.45 -0.04
C PHE A 69 -0.27 -4.15 -1.43
N GLU A 70 -1.50 -3.70 -1.51
CA GLU A 70 -2.10 -3.24 -2.75
C GLU A 70 -2.59 -1.81 -2.55
N THR A 71 -2.30 -0.94 -3.51
CA THR A 71 -2.79 0.43 -3.51
C THR A 71 -3.63 0.68 -4.75
N GLU A 72 -4.65 1.51 -4.60
CA GLU A 72 -5.51 1.92 -5.69
C GLU A 72 -5.61 3.44 -5.67
N ALA A 73 -5.55 4.05 -6.83
CA ALA A 73 -5.81 5.47 -6.99
C ALA A 73 -7.02 5.65 -7.91
N TYR A 74 -7.90 6.58 -7.58
CA TYR A 74 -9.15 6.84 -8.29
C TYR A 74 -9.25 8.30 -8.68
N ILE A 75 -9.67 8.54 -9.91
CA ILE A 75 -9.99 9.88 -10.38
C ILE A 75 -11.35 9.87 -11.07
N ASN A 76 -12.03 11.02 -11.08
CA ASN A 76 -13.30 11.18 -11.78
C ASN A 76 -13.18 12.19 -12.94
N SER A 77 -11.99 12.33 -13.49
CA SER A 77 -11.67 13.24 -14.58
C SER A 77 -10.82 12.53 -15.63
N ASN A 78 -10.49 13.22 -16.71
CA ASN A 78 -9.61 12.69 -17.77
C ASN A 78 -8.14 13.03 -17.51
N LYS A 79 -7.80 13.49 -16.31
CA LYS A 79 -6.43 13.86 -15.96
C LYS A 79 -5.64 12.66 -15.49
N TYR A 80 -5.23 11.81 -16.41
CA TYR A 80 -4.43 10.62 -16.09
C TYR A 80 -3.10 10.96 -15.39
N THR A 81 -2.58 12.16 -15.61
CA THR A 81 -1.38 12.62 -14.89
C THR A 81 -1.58 12.59 -13.38
N THR A 82 -2.78 12.97 -12.90
CA THR A 82 -3.10 12.90 -11.48
C THR A 82 -3.11 11.45 -10.98
N LEU A 83 -3.69 10.55 -11.77
CA LEU A 83 -3.74 9.14 -11.43
C LEU A 83 -2.34 8.54 -11.29
N TYR A 84 -1.47 8.78 -12.28
CA TYR A 84 -0.09 8.30 -12.24
C TYR A 84 0.74 8.98 -11.16
N ASP A 85 0.46 10.24 -10.84
CA ASP A 85 1.13 10.96 -9.77
C ASP A 85 0.91 10.27 -8.42
N ILE A 86 -0.33 9.90 -8.12
CA ILE A 86 -0.68 9.21 -6.88
C ILE A 86 -0.05 7.82 -6.85
N ASP A 87 -0.13 7.08 -7.95
CA ASP A 87 0.44 5.73 -8.04
C ASP A 87 1.96 5.76 -7.87
N THR A 88 2.63 6.73 -8.49
CA THR A 88 4.08 6.91 -8.36
C THR A 88 4.47 7.24 -6.93
N ALA A 89 3.72 8.10 -6.26
CA ALA A 89 3.98 8.43 -4.86
C ALA A 89 3.84 7.19 -3.96
N SER A 90 2.82 6.37 -4.19
CA SER A 90 2.66 5.09 -3.46
C SER A 90 3.84 4.17 -3.71
N ALA A 91 4.28 4.05 -4.97
CA ALA A 91 5.44 3.22 -5.32
C ALA A 91 6.70 3.72 -4.61
N ASN A 92 6.94 5.01 -4.61
CA ASN A 92 8.12 5.58 -3.96
C ASN A 92 8.10 5.32 -2.45
N PHE A 93 6.93 5.42 -1.81
CA PHE A 93 6.78 5.12 -0.39
C PHE A 93 7.20 3.67 -0.09
N PHE A 94 6.63 2.71 -0.82
CA PHE A 94 6.93 1.29 -0.57
C PHE A 94 8.35 0.91 -0.94
N ILE A 95 8.90 1.48 -2.01
CA ILE A 95 10.29 1.23 -2.40
C ILE A 95 11.25 1.72 -1.33
N GLU A 96 11.00 2.87 -0.71
CA GLU A 96 11.81 3.37 0.39
C GLU A 96 11.78 2.45 1.62
N LEU A 97 10.65 1.75 1.83
CA LEU A 97 10.55 0.75 2.90
C LEU A 97 11.25 -0.56 2.56
N GLY A 98 11.66 -0.77 1.32
CA GLY A 98 12.31 -1.99 0.89
C GLY A 98 11.42 -2.93 0.08
N PHE A 99 10.19 -2.54 -0.19
CA PHE A 99 9.29 -3.32 -1.04
C PHE A 99 9.69 -3.21 -2.50
N ARG A 100 9.28 -4.19 -3.29
CA ARG A 100 9.37 -4.13 -4.75
C ARG A 100 7.96 -4.16 -5.34
N ARG A 101 7.79 -3.47 -6.45
CA ARG A 101 6.55 -3.51 -7.21
C ARG A 101 6.47 -4.81 -7.99
N ILE A 102 5.29 -5.43 -8.02
CA ILE A 102 5.03 -6.63 -8.81
C ILE A 102 3.91 -6.37 -9.81
N GLY A 103 4.02 -7.00 -10.99
CA GLY A 103 3.02 -6.87 -12.05
C GLY A 103 3.09 -5.52 -12.77
N ASN A 104 2.17 -5.34 -13.69
CA ASN A 104 2.00 -4.11 -14.46
C ASN A 104 0.75 -3.39 -14.01
N SER A 105 0.82 -2.07 -13.95
CA SER A 105 -0.31 -1.24 -13.55
C SER A 105 -0.84 -0.49 -14.77
N GLU A 106 -2.14 -0.62 -15.02
CA GLU A 106 -2.83 0.06 -16.11
C GLU A 106 -4.08 0.75 -15.61
N PRO A 107 -4.40 1.95 -16.13
CA PRO A 107 -5.66 2.59 -15.80
C PRO A 107 -6.85 1.76 -16.31
N ILE A 108 -7.84 1.57 -15.46
CA ILE A 108 -9.05 0.82 -15.78
C ILE A 108 -10.26 1.69 -15.47
N LYS A 109 -11.19 1.80 -16.40
CA LYS A 109 -12.46 2.50 -16.15
C LYS A 109 -13.37 1.64 -15.28
N VAL A 110 -13.72 2.18 -14.11
CA VAL A 110 -14.66 1.55 -13.20
C VAL A 110 -16.09 1.91 -13.56
N SER A 111 -16.29 3.12 -14.09
CA SER A 111 -17.56 3.63 -14.57
C SER A 111 -17.30 4.64 -15.68
N ASP A 112 -18.35 5.27 -16.22
CA ASP A 112 -18.19 6.28 -17.26
C ASP A 112 -17.35 7.48 -16.83
N THR A 113 -17.33 7.77 -15.53
CA THR A 113 -16.66 8.96 -14.99
C THR A 113 -15.47 8.65 -14.10
N VAL A 114 -15.30 7.39 -13.66
CA VAL A 114 -14.28 7.01 -12.68
C VAL A 114 -13.27 6.06 -13.30
N THR A 115 -12.00 6.39 -13.13
CA THR A 115 -10.87 5.56 -13.57
C THR A 115 -10.00 5.24 -12.36
N LYS A 116 -9.48 4.02 -12.29
CA LYS A 116 -8.55 3.61 -11.23
C LYS A 116 -7.28 3.00 -11.80
N ILE A 117 -6.24 3.01 -10.98
CA ILE A 117 -5.02 2.24 -11.21
C ILE A 117 -4.69 1.47 -9.94
N THR A 118 -4.26 0.23 -10.09
CA THR A 118 -3.95 -0.67 -8.96
C THR A 118 -2.50 -1.09 -9.06
N SER A 119 -1.80 -1.08 -7.93
CA SER A 119 -0.41 -1.54 -7.84
C SER A 119 -0.23 -2.45 -6.64
N ARG A 120 0.68 -3.40 -6.74
CA ARG A 120 1.03 -4.31 -5.65
C ARG A 120 2.51 -4.22 -5.32
N PHE A 121 2.81 -4.34 -4.04
CA PHE A 121 4.17 -4.25 -3.51
C PHE A 121 4.41 -5.39 -2.54
N VAL A 122 5.58 -6.01 -2.67
CA VAL A 122 5.96 -7.19 -1.89
C VAL A 122 7.25 -6.93 -1.14
N LEU A 123 7.28 -7.31 0.12
CA LEU A 123 8.49 -7.38 0.92
C LEU A 123 8.58 -8.80 1.49
N ASN A 124 9.62 -9.53 1.11
CA ASN A 124 9.87 -10.87 1.62
C ASN A 124 10.74 -10.80 2.87
N ASN A 125 10.47 -11.71 3.82
CA ASN A 125 11.29 -11.89 5.02
C ASN A 125 11.34 -10.65 5.92
N TYR A 126 10.18 -10.00 6.09
CA TYR A 126 10.06 -8.95 7.10
C TYR A 126 10.24 -9.56 8.49
N CYS A 127 11.17 -9.05 9.26
CA CYS A 127 11.52 -9.58 10.58
C CYS A 127 11.37 -8.55 11.71
N GLY A 128 10.62 -7.48 11.48
CA GLY A 128 10.29 -6.49 12.49
C GLY A 128 10.67 -5.06 12.17
N TYR A 129 11.39 -4.82 11.07
CA TYR A 129 11.77 -3.46 10.67
C TYR A 129 11.84 -3.33 9.15
N PHE A 130 11.67 -2.09 8.68
CA PHE A 130 11.79 -1.73 7.26
C PHE A 130 13.15 -1.06 7.00
N LEU A 131 13.50 -0.88 5.75
CA LEU A 131 14.73 -0.18 5.38
C LEU A 131 14.74 1.27 5.87
N LYS A 132 13.55 1.89 5.93
CA LYS A 132 13.38 3.24 6.45
C LYS A 132 12.37 3.19 7.59
N ASP A 133 12.63 3.90 8.67
CA ASP A 133 11.71 3.99 9.79
C ASP A 133 10.45 4.75 9.37
N LEU A 134 9.27 4.25 9.78
CA LEU A 134 8.00 4.89 9.44
C LEU A 134 7.90 6.31 9.98
N SER A 135 8.59 6.63 11.08
CA SER A 135 8.62 7.97 11.64
C SER A 135 9.36 9.00 10.77
N GLU A 136 10.12 8.53 9.78
CA GLU A 136 10.89 9.41 8.88
C GLU A 136 10.08 9.93 7.69
N PHE A 137 8.83 9.53 7.56
CA PHE A 137 7.95 9.99 6.48
C PHE A 137 7.15 11.24 6.88
#